data_cbf1640257769971eef8fa919e44ecba
#
_entry.id   cbf1640257769971eef8fa919e44ecba
#
_cell.length_a   1.000
_cell.length_b   1.000
_cell.length_c   1.000
_cell.angle_alpha   90.00
_cell.angle_beta   90.00
_cell.angle_gamma   90.00
#
_symmetry.space_group_name_H-M   'P 1'
#
loop_
_entity.id
_entity.type
_entity.pdbx_description
1 polymer ?
#
loop_
_entity_poly.entity_id
_entity_poly.type
_entity_poly.pdbx_seq_one_letter_code
_entity_poly.pdbx_strand_id
1 'polypeptide(L)'
;DNPDPNAQILVGDVEFRHDSIYMYCDSACFYEKTNSLEAFNNVRMLQGDTLALYGDYLFYDGNTQIAQVRNNVRMENRTTTLTTDSLNYDRVANLGYFFDGGTLMDEENVLTSDWGEYSPATKMSVFNYEVKLVNPQFTLTSDTLRYNTATKIASIVGPSDIDSEDSHIYSELGFYYTQQGQAELLNRSVLSNGGKTLTGDSLFYDRNKGVGEAFRNVEFIDAPNKNML
;
A
#
# COMPACT_ATOMS: atom_id res chain seq x y z
N ASP A 1 -28.33 25.43 -3.44
CA ASP A 1 -27.50 26.07 -2.42
C ASP A 1 -26.83 27.27 -3.08
N ASN A 2 -26.88 28.40 -2.44
CA ASN A 2 -26.33 29.64 -2.99
C ASN A 2 -24.81 29.58 -2.85
N PRO A 3 -24.01 29.61 -3.92
CA PRO A 3 -22.55 29.57 -3.78
C PRO A 3 -22.09 30.78 -2.93
N ASP A 4 -21.01 30.59 -2.15
CA ASP A 4 -20.40 31.68 -1.40
C ASP A 4 -20.20 32.87 -2.37
N PRO A 5 -20.74 34.08 -2.07
CA PRO A 5 -20.62 35.23 -2.95
C PRO A 5 -19.17 35.65 -3.26
N ASN A 6 -18.20 35.05 -2.59
CA ASN A 6 -16.77 35.25 -2.83
C ASN A 6 -16.12 34.11 -3.64
N ALA A 7 -16.87 33.11 -4.06
CA ALA A 7 -16.36 32.04 -4.91
C ALA A 7 -16.25 32.48 -6.37
N GLN A 8 -15.10 32.22 -6.99
CA GLN A 8 -14.95 32.30 -8.43
C GLN A 8 -15.32 30.95 -9.03
N ILE A 9 -16.39 30.90 -9.82
CA ILE A 9 -16.88 29.68 -10.43
C ILE A 9 -16.34 29.58 -11.86
N LEU A 10 -15.71 28.46 -12.16
CA LEU A 10 -15.16 28.12 -13.47
C LEU A 10 -15.92 26.90 -14.01
N VAL A 11 -16.29 26.94 -15.30
CA VAL A 11 -17.06 25.87 -15.93
C VAL A 11 -16.51 25.58 -17.32
N GLY A 12 -16.31 24.30 -17.63
CA GLY A 12 -15.84 23.77 -18.92
C GLY A 12 -14.34 23.76 -19.04
N ASP A 13 -13.75 22.58 -19.20
CA ASP A 13 -12.31 22.34 -19.45
C ASP A 13 -11.37 23.18 -18.56
N VAL A 14 -11.62 23.15 -17.25
CA VAL A 14 -10.88 23.97 -16.29
C VAL A 14 -9.46 23.45 -16.12
N GLU A 15 -8.48 24.33 -16.23
CA GLU A 15 -7.08 24.04 -15.95
C GLU A 15 -6.54 24.99 -14.88
N PHE A 16 -5.90 24.43 -13.85
CA PHE A 16 -5.10 25.15 -12.87
C PHE A 16 -3.64 24.75 -12.97
N ARG A 17 -2.78 25.73 -12.79
CA ARG A 17 -1.34 25.49 -12.70
C ARG A 17 -0.77 26.19 -11.46
N HIS A 18 -0.03 25.41 -10.66
CA HIS A 18 0.74 25.95 -9.54
C HIS A 18 2.08 25.21 -9.43
N ASP A 19 3.17 25.92 -9.69
CA ASP A 19 4.52 25.34 -9.79
C ASP A 19 4.60 24.20 -10.81
N SER A 20 4.92 23.00 -10.35
CA SER A 20 5.00 21.77 -11.16
C SER A 20 3.70 20.95 -11.14
N ILE A 21 2.60 21.51 -10.62
CA ILE A 21 1.31 20.83 -10.56
C ILE A 21 0.38 21.39 -11.61
N TYR A 22 -0.29 20.48 -12.28
CA TYR A 22 -1.39 20.76 -13.20
C TYR A 22 -2.63 20.05 -12.67
N MET A 23 -3.75 20.73 -12.62
CA MET A 23 -5.04 20.15 -12.28
C MET A 23 -6.05 20.45 -13.37
N TYR A 24 -6.83 19.45 -13.74
CA TYR A 24 -7.88 19.52 -14.74
C TYR A 24 -9.19 19.02 -14.13
N CYS A 25 -10.32 19.62 -14.52
CA CYS A 25 -11.66 19.19 -14.12
C CYS A 25 -12.73 19.83 -15.01
N ASP A 26 -13.99 19.38 -14.92
CA ASP A 26 -15.10 19.94 -15.70
C ASP A 26 -15.55 21.29 -15.13
N SER A 27 -15.53 21.46 -13.81
CA SER A 27 -15.85 22.71 -13.12
C SER A 27 -15.12 22.85 -11.80
N ALA A 28 -14.96 24.07 -11.34
CA ALA A 28 -14.30 24.38 -10.08
C ALA A 28 -14.86 25.63 -9.39
N CYS A 29 -14.70 25.68 -8.07
CA CYS A 29 -14.93 26.83 -7.26
C CYS A 29 -13.62 27.23 -6.55
N PHE A 30 -13.13 28.42 -6.83
CA PHE A 30 -11.96 28.98 -6.14
C PHE A 30 -12.37 29.99 -5.08
N TYR A 31 -11.86 29.84 -3.87
CA TYR A 31 -12.14 30.66 -2.70
C TYR A 31 -10.89 31.43 -2.29
N GLU A 32 -10.78 32.67 -2.77
CA GLU A 32 -9.58 33.51 -2.55
C GLU A 32 -9.29 33.75 -1.08
N LYS A 33 -10.33 34.01 -0.25
CA LYS A 33 -10.17 34.33 1.17
C LYS A 33 -9.63 33.19 2.00
N THR A 34 -10.00 31.96 1.67
CA THR A 34 -9.55 30.74 2.36
C THR A 34 -8.37 30.08 1.66
N ASN A 35 -7.97 30.60 0.49
CA ASN A 35 -6.94 30.01 -0.36
C ASN A 35 -7.24 28.53 -0.64
N SER A 36 -8.48 28.24 -1.01
CA SER A 36 -8.93 26.85 -1.24
C SER A 36 -9.65 26.72 -2.58
N LEU A 37 -9.74 25.50 -3.04
CA LEU A 37 -10.29 25.12 -4.34
C LEU A 37 -11.14 23.88 -4.19
N GLU A 38 -12.31 23.84 -4.80
CA GLU A 38 -13.08 22.65 -5.07
C GLU A 38 -13.09 22.37 -6.57
N ALA A 39 -12.87 21.13 -6.95
CA ALA A 39 -12.93 20.67 -8.33
C ALA A 39 -13.91 19.51 -8.46
N PHE A 40 -14.70 19.52 -9.52
CA PHE A 40 -15.80 18.59 -9.72
C PHE A 40 -15.71 17.93 -11.09
N ASN A 41 -15.92 16.64 -11.10
CA ASN A 41 -15.95 15.72 -12.23
C ASN A 41 -14.66 15.69 -13.05
N ASN A 42 -14.28 14.48 -13.45
CA ASN A 42 -13.08 14.22 -14.25
C ASN A 42 -11.82 14.89 -13.69
N VAL A 43 -11.74 14.96 -12.35
CA VAL A 43 -10.59 15.59 -11.69
C VAL A 43 -9.32 14.80 -11.96
N ARG A 44 -8.29 15.51 -12.43
CA ARG A 44 -6.97 14.94 -12.67
C ARG A 44 -5.91 15.93 -12.18
N MET A 45 -5.12 15.52 -11.21
CA MET A 45 -3.97 16.29 -10.71
C MET A 45 -2.67 15.59 -11.13
N LEU A 46 -1.75 16.31 -11.73
CA LEU A 46 -0.44 15.82 -12.16
C LEU A 46 0.65 16.55 -11.41
N GLN A 47 1.62 15.80 -10.87
CA GLN A 47 2.80 16.36 -10.21
C GLN A 47 4.07 15.78 -10.83
N GLY A 48 4.80 16.63 -11.55
CA GLY A 48 5.93 16.19 -12.37
C GLY A 48 5.50 15.15 -13.42
N ASP A 49 6.45 14.29 -13.80
CA ASP A 49 6.24 13.30 -14.88
C ASP A 49 5.80 11.92 -14.37
N THR A 50 5.65 11.75 -13.05
CA THR A 50 5.52 10.41 -12.46
C THR A 50 4.32 10.21 -11.56
N LEU A 51 3.69 11.27 -11.06
CA LEU A 51 2.54 11.18 -10.18
C LEU A 51 1.30 11.74 -10.86
N ALA A 52 0.27 10.92 -10.95
CA ALA A 52 -1.07 11.33 -11.38
C ALA A 52 -2.10 10.90 -10.32
N LEU A 53 -3.03 11.79 -10.01
CA LEU A 53 -4.13 11.57 -9.07
C LEU A 53 -5.45 11.90 -9.76
N TYR A 54 -6.40 10.99 -9.70
CA TYR A 54 -7.71 11.06 -10.33
C TYR A 54 -8.82 10.90 -9.30
N GLY A 55 -9.99 11.45 -9.57
CA GLY A 55 -11.20 11.29 -8.76
C GLY A 55 -12.36 12.09 -9.33
N ASP A 56 -13.54 11.96 -8.72
CA ASP A 56 -14.72 12.72 -9.15
C ASP A 56 -14.84 14.07 -8.44
N TYR A 57 -14.26 14.19 -7.25
CA TYR A 57 -14.25 15.41 -6.45
C TYR A 57 -12.87 15.62 -5.81
N LEU A 58 -12.42 16.86 -5.76
CA LEU A 58 -11.22 17.26 -5.04
C LEU A 58 -11.48 18.56 -4.28
N PHE A 59 -11.15 18.58 -2.99
CA PHE A 59 -10.96 19.80 -2.21
C PHE A 59 -9.47 19.99 -1.95
N TYR A 60 -8.93 21.16 -2.27
CA TYR A 60 -7.54 21.53 -1.99
C TYR A 60 -7.48 22.74 -1.07
N ASP A 61 -6.79 22.59 0.05
CA ASP A 61 -6.45 23.70 0.94
C ASP A 61 -5.02 24.16 0.66
N GLY A 62 -4.90 25.35 0.10
CA GLY A 62 -3.60 25.92 -0.27
C GLY A 62 -2.76 26.35 0.94
N ASN A 63 -3.34 26.51 2.14
CA ASN A 63 -2.60 26.87 3.35
C ASN A 63 -1.92 25.63 3.96
N THR A 64 -2.63 24.51 4.02
CA THR A 64 -2.07 23.23 4.51
C THR A 64 -1.41 22.40 3.42
N GLN A 65 -1.70 22.70 2.16
CA GLN A 65 -1.28 21.95 0.97
C GLN A 65 -1.77 20.50 0.96
N ILE A 66 -2.95 20.26 1.53
CA ILE A 66 -3.61 18.96 1.52
C ILE A 66 -4.70 18.94 0.45
N ALA A 67 -4.65 17.93 -0.42
CA ALA A 67 -5.71 17.58 -1.35
C ALA A 67 -6.54 16.43 -0.78
N GLN A 68 -7.86 16.61 -0.70
CA GLN A 68 -8.82 15.58 -0.34
C GLN A 68 -9.54 15.15 -1.61
N VAL A 69 -9.32 13.91 -2.06
CA VAL A 69 -9.93 13.37 -3.28
C VAL A 69 -10.96 12.31 -2.90
N ARG A 70 -12.09 12.34 -3.56
CA ARG A 70 -13.24 11.48 -3.23
C ARG A 70 -13.85 10.89 -4.48
N ASN A 71 -14.36 9.69 -4.32
CA ASN A 71 -15.06 8.86 -5.29
C ASN A 71 -14.18 8.49 -6.50
N ASN A 72 -14.12 7.20 -6.80
CA ASN A 72 -13.31 6.65 -7.90
C ASN A 72 -11.85 7.12 -7.88
N VAL A 73 -11.26 7.20 -6.68
CA VAL A 73 -9.92 7.74 -6.53
C VAL A 73 -8.89 6.74 -7.04
N ARG A 74 -7.97 7.25 -7.87
CA ARG A 74 -6.84 6.48 -8.38
C ARG A 74 -5.58 7.34 -8.38
N MET A 75 -4.56 6.88 -7.66
CA MET A 75 -3.23 7.48 -7.65
C MET A 75 -2.24 6.57 -8.37
N GLU A 76 -1.58 7.10 -9.38
CA GLU A 76 -0.60 6.39 -10.19
C GLU A 76 0.79 6.95 -9.97
N ASN A 77 1.75 6.05 -9.78
CA ASN A 77 3.17 6.41 -9.73
C ASN A 77 3.99 5.34 -10.47
N ARG A 78 4.26 5.60 -11.76
CA ARG A 78 4.92 4.64 -12.66
C ARG A 78 4.13 3.33 -12.77
N THR A 79 4.65 2.23 -12.18
CA THR A 79 4.05 0.89 -12.21
C THR A 79 3.14 0.63 -11.01
N THR A 80 3.07 1.57 -10.06
CA THR A 80 2.28 1.41 -8.84
C THR A 80 0.97 2.19 -8.98
N THR A 81 -0.15 1.54 -8.70
CA THR A 81 -1.49 2.15 -8.70
C THR A 81 -2.15 1.90 -7.36
N LEU A 82 -2.62 2.98 -6.71
CA LEU A 82 -3.46 2.93 -5.52
C LEU A 82 -4.89 3.35 -5.89
N THR A 83 -5.88 2.54 -5.52
CA THR A 83 -7.31 2.83 -5.70
C THR A 83 -8.05 2.82 -4.37
N THR A 84 -8.97 3.74 -4.17
CA THR A 84 -9.82 3.88 -2.99
C THR A 84 -11.02 4.78 -3.31
N ASP A 85 -11.97 4.93 -2.40
CA ASP A 85 -13.02 5.94 -2.52
C ASP A 85 -12.68 7.26 -1.80
N SER A 86 -11.69 7.25 -0.89
CA SER A 86 -11.27 8.45 -0.18
C SER A 86 -9.75 8.49 0.00
N LEU A 87 -9.10 9.50 -0.55
CA LEU A 87 -7.67 9.73 -0.41
C LEU A 87 -7.42 11.16 0.04
N ASN A 88 -6.57 11.33 1.04
CA ASN A 88 -5.95 12.61 1.34
C ASN A 88 -4.49 12.57 0.88
N TYR A 89 -4.04 13.60 0.19
CA TYR A 89 -2.68 13.71 -0.29
C TYR A 89 -2.02 14.97 0.28
N ASP A 90 -1.05 14.75 1.15
CA ASP A 90 -0.20 15.81 1.70
C ASP A 90 0.96 16.07 0.74
N ARG A 91 0.97 17.25 0.13
CA ARG A 91 2.00 17.65 -0.83
C ARG A 91 3.34 17.94 -0.18
N VAL A 92 3.34 18.40 1.06
CA VAL A 92 4.57 18.73 1.80
C VAL A 92 5.28 17.43 2.21
N ALA A 93 4.52 16.50 2.78
CA ALA A 93 5.04 15.19 3.17
C ALA A 93 5.24 14.25 1.95
N ASN A 94 4.62 14.57 0.80
CA ASN A 94 4.54 13.71 -0.38
C ASN A 94 3.98 12.33 0.00
N LEU A 95 2.83 12.35 0.66
CA LEU A 95 2.20 11.19 1.28
C LEU A 95 0.70 11.15 0.95
N GLY A 96 0.26 10.07 0.34
CA GLY A 96 -1.17 9.76 0.19
C GLY A 96 -1.62 8.78 1.26
N TYR A 97 -2.78 9.00 1.89
CA TYR A 97 -3.35 8.08 2.86
C TYR A 97 -4.86 7.93 2.67
N PHE A 98 -5.35 6.72 2.89
CA PHE A 98 -6.75 6.34 2.81
C PHE A 98 -7.22 5.68 4.12
N PHE A 99 -8.52 5.67 4.38
CA PHE A 99 -9.11 5.18 5.64
C PHE A 99 -10.47 4.49 5.48
N ASP A 100 -10.93 4.29 4.26
CA ASP A 100 -12.21 3.62 3.92
C ASP A 100 -11.96 2.40 2.99
N GLY A 101 -10.85 1.70 3.22
CA GLY A 101 -10.39 0.64 2.37
C GLY A 101 -9.65 1.12 1.13
N GLY A 102 -8.67 0.35 0.71
CA GLY A 102 -7.89 0.66 -0.49
C GLY A 102 -7.14 -0.56 -1.03
N THR A 103 -6.74 -0.43 -2.29
CA THR A 103 -5.98 -1.45 -3.01
C THR A 103 -4.77 -0.82 -3.67
N LEU A 104 -3.59 -1.31 -3.33
CA LEU A 104 -2.35 -0.95 -4.02
C LEU A 104 -1.93 -2.12 -4.92
N MET A 105 -1.82 -1.84 -6.21
CA MET A 105 -1.30 -2.77 -7.21
C MET A 105 0.13 -2.38 -7.58
N ASP A 106 1.02 -3.35 -7.55
CA ASP A 106 2.43 -3.16 -7.88
C ASP A 106 2.98 -4.39 -8.60
N GLU A 107 2.95 -4.33 -9.93
CA GLU A 107 3.21 -5.47 -10.82
C GLU A 107 2.24 -6.63 -10.51
N GLU A 108 2.77 -7.79 -10.05
CA GLU A 108 1.97 -8.97 -9.71
C GLU A 108 1.45 -8.96 -8.25
N ASN A 109 1.85 -7.97 -7.44
CA ASN A 109 1.44 -7.86 -6.06
C ASN A 109 0.20 -6.99 -5.93
N VAL A 110 -0.81 -7.48 -5.23
CA VAL A 110 -2.04 -6.77 -4.90
C VAL A 110 -2.17 -6.72 -3.39
N LEU A 111 -2.10 -5.51 -2.81
CA LEU A 111 -2.24 -5.27 -1.38
C LEU A 111 -3.57 -4.59 -1.10
N THR A 112 -4.33 -5.12 -0.16
CA THR A 112 -5.58 -4.54 0.33
C THR A 112 -5.52 -4.33 1.83
N SER A 113 -6.19 -3.31 2.36
CA SER A 113 -6.36 -3.05 3.79
C SER A 113 -7.47 -2.03 4.01
N ASP A 114 -7.93 -1.89 5.26
CA ASP A 114 -8.91 -0.86 5.62
C ASP A 114 -8.27 0.53 5.68
N TRP A 115 -7.02 0.61 6.16
CA TRP A 115 -6.25 1.84 6.23
C TRP A 115 -4.86 1.66 5.61
N GLY A 116 -4.39 2.69 4.92
CA GLY A 116 -3.02 2.66 4.39
C GLY A 116 -2.50 4.01 3.96
N GLU A 117 -1.19 4.05 3.81
CA GLU A 117 -0.46 5.18 3.27
C GLU A 117 0.59 4.75 2.26
N TYR A 118 0.88 5.62 1.31
CA TYR A 118 1.93 5.42 0.30
C TYR A 118 2.66 6.73 0.03
N SER A 119 3.97 6.68 0.08
CA SER A 119 4.85 7.79 -0.30
C SER A 119 5.48 7.54 -1.68
N PRO A 120 5.09 8.29 -2.71
CA PRO A 120 5.71 8.22 -4.04
C PRO A 120 7.22 8.53 -4.03
N ALA A 121 7.68 9.34 -3.08
CA ALA A 121 9.09 9.73 -2.96
C ALA A 121 9.97 8.60 -2.43
N THR A 122 9.55 7.97 -1.33
CA THR A 122 10.32 6.91 -0.66
C THR A 122 10.01 5.51 -1.18
N LYS A 123 8.91 5.35 -1.94
CA LYS A 123 8.36 4.08 -2.40
C LYS A 123 7.89 3.16 -1.25
N MET A 124 7.74 3.72 -0.05
CA MET A 124 7.25 3.00 1.12
C MET A 124 5.74 3.14 1.22
N SER A 125 5.10 2.04 1.59
CA SER A 125 3.70 2.00 2.03
C SER A 125 3.58 1.32 3.38
N VAL A 126 2.56 1.69 4.13
CA VAL A 126 2.15 1.05 5.37
C VAL A 126 0.67 0.72 5.24
N PHE A 127 0.31 -0.49 5.63
CA PHE A 127 -1.06 -0.99 5.61
C PHE A 127 -1.43 -1.49 7.00
N ASN A 128 -2.63 -1.17 7.45
CA ASN A 128 -3.15 -1.59 8.74
C ASN A 128 -4.59 -2.08 8.59
N TYR A 129 -4.95 -3.02 9.43
CA TYR A 129 -6.27 -3.64 9.55
C TYR A 129 -6.66 -4.45 8.31
N GLU A 130 -6.93 -5.73 8.51
CA GLU A 130 -7.33 -6.69 7.45
C GLU A 130 -6.37 -6.68 6.24
N VAL A 131 -5.07 -6.58 6.52
CA VAL A 131 -4.06 -6.50 5.46
C VAL A 131 -3.94 -7.83 4.73
N LYS A 132 -4.03 -7.76 3.41
CA LYS A 132 -3.82 -8.92 2.54
C LYS A 132 -2.93 -8.55 1.35
N LEU A 133 -1.81 -9.25 1.21
CA LEU A 133 -0.94 -9.20 0.03
C LEU A 133 -1.13 -10.48 -0.78
N VAL A 134 -1.63 -10.36 -1.98
CA VAL A 134 -1.84 -11.47 -2.91
C VAL A 134 -0.84 -11.37 -4.07
N ASN A 135 -0.17 -12.47 -4.33
CA ASN A 135 0.69 -12.70 -5.49
C ASN A 135 0.29 -14.03 -6.09
N PRO A 136 0.49 -14.32 -7.39
CA PRO A 136 0.16 -15.63 -8.00
C PRO A 136 0.74 -16.84 -7.28
N GLN A 137 1.78 -16.67 -6.49
CA GLN A 137 2.53 -17.75 -5.84
C GLN A 137 2.32 -17.85 -4.34
N PHE A 138 1.75 -16.82 -3.70
CA PHE A 138 1.51 -16.80 -2.25
C PHE A 138 0.43 -15.78 -1.87
N THR A 139 -0.11 -15.95 -0.68
CA THR A 139 -0.94 -14.95 0.00
C THR A 139 -0.32 -14.67 1.38
N LEU A 140 -0.18 -13.39 1.74
CA LEU A 140 0.24 -12.96 3.06
C LEU A 140 -0.91 -12.18 3.70
N THR A 141 -1.30 -12.55 4.91
CA THR A 141 -2.29 -11.84 5.73
C THR A 141 -1.62 -11.31 7.01
N SER A 142 -2.02 -10.14 7.45
CA SER A 142 -1.40 -9.45 8.60
C SER A 142 -2.33 -8.38 9.16
N ASP A 143 -2.09 -7.96 10.41
CA ASP A 143 -2.70 -6.75 10.94
C ASP A 143 -1.97 -5.49 10.47
N THR A 144 -0.65 -5.56 10.34
CA THR A 144 0.20 -4.45 9.89
C THR A 144 1.29 -4.96 8.97
N LEU A 145 1.41 -4.35 7.80
CA LEU A 145 2.44 -4.66 6.83
C LEU A 145 3.08 -3.37 6.30
N ARG A 146 4.39 -3.36 6.18
CA ARG A 146 5.09 -2.33 5.40
C ARG A 146 5.58 -2.94 4.10
N TYR A 147 5.41 -2.22 3.01
CA TYR A 147 5.84 -2.69 1.70
C TYR A 147 6.63 -1.62 0.95
N ASN A 148 7.74 -2.01 0.37
CA ASN A 148 8.53 -1.12 -0.47
C ASN A 148 8.35 -1.51 -1.95
N THR A 149 7.71 -0.63 -2.74
CA THR A 149 7.41 -0.89 -4.15
C THR A 149 8.64 -0.88 -5.05
N ALA A 150 9.78 -0.33 -4.60
CA ALA A 150 11.05 -0.35 -5.36
C ALA A 150 11.84 -1.63 -5.12
N THR A 151 11.92 -2.08 -3.86
CA THR A 151 12.70 -3.29 -3.50
C THR A 151 11.88 -4.56 -3.51
N LYS A 152 10.54 -4.44 -3.56
CA LYS A 152 9.57 -5.55 -3.50
C LYS A 152 9.70 -6.37 -2.20
N ILE A 153 10.00 -5.68 -1.11
CA ILE A 153 10.14 -6.29 0.22
C ILE A 153 8.92 -5.94 1.05
N ALA A 154 8.26 -6.98 1.56
CA ALA A 154 7.24 -6.87 2.59
C ALA A 154 7.90 -7.06 3.97
N SER A 155 7.77 -6.07 4.85
CA SER A 155 8.24 -6.14 6.23
C SER A 155 7.09 -6.53 7.13
N ILE A 156 7.22 -7.67 7.77
CA ILE A 156 6.25 -8.24 8.72
C ILE A 156 6.41 -7.52 10.05
N VAL A 157 5.30 -6.95 10.56
CA VAL A 157 5.26 -6.22 11.83
C VAL A 157 4.00 -6.64 12.59
N GLY A 158 4.09 -7.72 13.34
CA GLY A 158 2.97 -8.34 14.06
C GLY A 158 2.53 -9.66 13.43
N PRO A 159 1.53 -10.33 14.03
CA PRO A 159 1.04 -11.63 13.59
C PRO A 159 0.72 -11.66 12.10
N SER A 160 1.35 -12.58 11.39
CA SER A 160 1.21 -12.70 9.94
C SER A 160 1.29 -14.16 9.51
N ASP A 161 0.46 -14.52 8.55
CA ASP A 161 0.45 -15.82 7.89
C ASP A 161 0.83 -15.67 6.42
N ILE A 162 1.70 -16.53 5.92
CA ILE A 162 2.10 -16.60 4.52
C ILE A 162 1.79 -18.00 4.00
N ASP A 163 0.83 -18.08 3.11
CA ASP A 163 0.38 -19.32 2.50
C ASP A 163 0.85 -19.42 1.05
N SER A 164 1.42 -20.56 0.70
CA SER A 164 1.72 -20.95 -0.68
C SER A 164 1.21 -22.38 -0.93
N GLU A 165 1.33 -22.90 -2.16
CA GLU A 165 0.79 -24.21 -2.52
C GLU A 165 1.22 -25.34 -1.55
N ASP A 166 2.49 -25.34 -1.15
CA ASP A 166 3.08 -26.44 -0.36
C ASP A 166 3.48 -26.03 1.06
N SER A 167 3.43 -24.75 1.41
CA SER A 167 3.95 -24.29 2.69
C SER A 167 3.09 -23.21 3.32
N HIS A 168 3.06 -23.24 4.65
CA HIS A 168 2.48 -22.23 5.51
C HIS A 168 3.54 -21.70 6.47
N ILE A 169 3.65 -20.38 6.61
CA ILE A 169 4.56 -19.72 7.53
C ILE A 169 3.76 -18.81 8.45
N TYR A 170 3.97 -18.95 9.76
CA TYR A 170 3.55 -17.96 10.74
C TYR A 170 4.78 -17.17 11.23
N SER A 171 4.66 -15.84 11.28
CA SER A 171 5.71 -14.97 11.81
C SER A 171 5.13 -13.67 12.37
N GLU A 172 5.79 -13.10 13.38
CA GLU A 172 5.45 -11.79 13.93
C GLU A 172 6.46 -10.71 13.57
N LEU A 173 7.63 -11.11 13.03
CA LEU A 173 8.70 -10.20 12.68
C LEU A 173 9.58 -10.76 11.58
N GLY A 174 9.85 -9.98 10.55
CA GLY A 174 10.75 -10.40 9.48
C GLY A 174 10.52 -9.69 8.17
N PHE A 175 11.06 -10.29 7.12
CA PHE A 175 10.98 -9.77 5.76
C PHE A 175 10.59 -10.89 4.80
N TYR A 176 9.72 -10.57 3.86
CA TYR A 176 9.40 -11.42 2.73
C TYR A 176 9.77 -10.71 1.43
N TYR A 177 10.68 -11.30 0.68
CA TYR A 177 11.18 -10.83 -0.61
C TYR A 177 10.29 -11.38 -1.72
N THR A 178 9.29 -10.60 -2.13
CA THR A 178 8.19 -11.09 -2.98
C THR A 178 8.65 -11.60 -4.34
N GLN A 179 9.66 -10.98 -4.95
CA GLN A 179 10.23 -11.42 -6.23
C GLN A 179 11.12 -12.66 -6.11
N GLN A 180 11.87 -12.76 -5.02
CA GLN A 180 12.80 -13.89 -4.80
C GLN A 180 12.08 -15.11 -4.25
N GLY A 181 10.90 -14.94 -3.66
CA GLY A 181 10.22 -16.02 -2.94
C GLY A 181 10.97 -16.47 -1.70
N GLN A 182 11.66 -15.54 -1.04
CA GLN A 182 12.48 -15.81 0.15
C GLN A 182 11.92 -15.09 1.37
N ALA A 183 12.12 -15.66 2.56
CA ALA A 183 11.77 -15.07 3.81
C ALA A 183 12.93 -15.12 4.81
N GLU A 184 13.15 -14.03 5.53
CA GLU A 184 14.02 -13.93 6.70
C GLU A 184 13.14 -13.58 7.89
N LEU A 185 12.95 -14.53 8.81
CA LEU A 185 11.98 -14.47 9.86
C LEU A 185 12.66 -14.54 11.23
N LEU A 186 12.12 -13.82 12.18
CA LEU A 186 12.65 -13.72 13.54
C LEU A 186 11.52 -14.08 14.54
N ASN A 187 11.89 -14.15 15.81
CA ASN A 187 10.93 -14.27 16.91
C ASN A 187 10.14 -15.58 16.94
N ARG A 188 10.84 -16.71 16.78
CA ARG A 188 10.27 -18.06 16.78
C ARG A 188 9.18 -18.29 15.74
N SER A 189 9.47 -17.89 14.53
CA SER A 189 8.61 -18.18 13.39
C SER A 189 8.47 -19.68 13.14
N VAL A 190 7.37 -20.08 12.50
CA VAL A 190 7.01 -21.46 12.24
C VAL A 190 6.85 -21.66 10.73
N LEU A 191 7.58 -22.61 10.16
CA LEU A 191 7.41 -23.07 8.79
C LEU A 191 6.81 -24.47 8.79
N SER A 192 5.68 -24.65 8.14
CA SER A 192 5.00 -25.93 7.96
C SER A 192 4.96 -26.33 6.48
N ASN A 193 5.31 -27.57 6.16
CA ASN A 193 5.25 -28.10 4.79
C ASN A 193 5.09 -29.64 4.85
N GLY A 194 4.06 -30.18 4.18
CA GLY A 194 3.85 -31.61 4.03
C GLY A 194 3.79 -32.39 5.35
N GLY A 195 3.25 -31.80 6.43
CA GLY A 195 3.21 -32.41 7.76
C GLY A 195 4.52 -32.31 8.55
N LYS A 196 5.51 -31.60 8.03
CA LYS A 196 6.75 -31.24 8.73
C LYS A 196 6.64 -29.81 9.24
N THR A 197 7.22 -29.57 10.42
CA THR A 197 7.26 -28.23 11.04
C THR A 197 8.68 -27.92 11.48
N LEU A 198 9.15 -26.73 11.15
CA LEU A 198 10.46 -26.20 11.52
C LEU A 198 10.28 -24.88 12.27
N THR A 199 10.87 -24.75 13.44
CA THR A 199 10.84 -23.56 14.28
C THR A 199 12.25 -23.21 14.75
N GLY A 200 12.53 -21.93 14.94
CA GLY A 200 13.80 -21.46 15.50
C GLY A 200 13.69 -19.98 15.90
N ASP A 201 14.71 -19.46 16.61
CA ASP A 201 14.74 -18.03 16.95
C ASP A 201 14.86 -17.15 15.70
N SER A 202 15.52 -17.64 14.65
CA SER A 202 15.48 -17.09 13.31
C SER A 202 15.32 -18.23 12.29
N LEU A 203 14.58 -17.93 11.22
CA LEU A 203 14.27 -18.86 10.17
C LEU A 203 14.47 -18.19 8.80
N PHE A 204 15.19 -18.86 7.93
CA PHE A 204 15.28 -18.51 6.52
C PHE A 204 14.50 -19.54 5.70
N TYR A 205 13.74 -19.08 4.73
CA TYR A 205 13.01 -19.95 3.80
C TYR A 205 13.22 -19.49 2.36
N ASP A 206 13.56 -20.42 1.48
CA ASP A 206 13.62 -20.23 0.03
C ASP A 206 12.55 -21.13 -0.61
N ARG A 207 11.45 -20.53 -0.99
CA ARG A 207 10.31 -21.23 -1.59
C ARG A 207 10.68 -21.89 -2.91
N ASN A 208 11.49 -21.22 -3.74
CA ASN A 208 11.85 -21.74 -5.07
C ASN A 208 12.71 -22.99 -4.98
N LYS A 209 13.48 -23.15 -3.90
CA LYS A 209 14.29 -24.34 -3.63
C LYS A 209 13.59 -25.34 -2.71
N GLY A 210 12.51 -24.93 -2.02
CA GLY A 210 11.86 -25.72 -0.99
C GLY A 210 12.75 -25.99 0.24
N VAL A 211 13.66 -25.04 0.57
CA VAL A 211 14.63 -25.18 1.66
C VAL A 211 14.31 -24.22 2.78
N GLY A 212 14.18 -24.75 4.00
CA GLY A 212 14.06 -23.99 5.25
C GLY A 212 15.29 -24.23 6.12
N GLU A 213 15.84 -23.18 6.69
CA GLU A 213 16.95 -23.21 7.64
C GLU A 213 16.54 -22.48 8.92
N ALA A 214 16.75 -23.11 10.08
CA ALA A 214 16.46 -22.49 11.36
C ALA A 214 17.70 -22.42 12.23
N PHE A 215 17.79 -21.37 13.06
CA PHE A 215 18.96 -21.10 13.89
C PHE A 215 18.53 -20.78 15.31
N ARG A 216 19.22 -21.36 16.28
CA ARG A 216 19.03 -21.26 17.72
C ARG A 216 17.65 -21.77 18.16
N ASN A 217 17.63 -22.52 19.25
CA ASN A 217 16.43 -23.11 19.84
C ASN A 217 15.56 -23.81 18.76
N VAL A 218 16.22 -24.58 17.88
CA VAL A 218 15.59 -25.22 16.74
C VAL A 218 14.75 -26.40 17.20
N GLU A 219 13.52 -26.50 16.68
CA GLU A 219 12.64 -27.63 16.83
C GLU A 219 12.20 -28.10 15.43
N PHE A 220 12.36 -29.39 15.15
CA PHE A 220 11.89 -29.99 13.91
C PHE A 220 10.99 -31.19 14.22
N ILE A 221 9.80 -31.16 13.66
CA ILE A 221 8.81 -32.25 13.78
C ILE A 221 8.52 -32.79 12.39
N ASP A 222 8.67 -34.10 12.21
CA ASP A 222 8.26 -34.83 11.00
C ASP A 222 7.13 -35.80 11.39
N ALA A 223 5.90 -35.31 11.40
CA ALA A 223 4.75 -36.10 11.81
C ALA A 223 4.50 -37.36 10.95
N PRO A 224 4.64 -37.34 9.61
CA PRO A 224 4.53 -38.52 8.77
C PRO A 224 5.48 -39.65 9.18
N ASN A 225 6.70 -39.31 9.59
CA ASN A 225 7.72 -40.29 9.98
C ASN A 225 7.83 -40.51 11.49
N LYS A 226 7.01 -39.78 12.29
CA LYS A 226 7.02 -39.83 13.77
C LYS A 226 8.39 -39.45 14.38
N ASN A 227 9.12 -38.53 13.74
CA ASN A 227 10.41 -38.04 14.20
C ASN A 227 10.23 -36.65 14.84
N MET A 228 11.00 -36.39 15.90
CA MET A 228 11.11 -35.07 16.54
C MET A 228 12.58 -34.86 16.92
N LEU A 229 13.14 -33.70 16.59
CA LEU A 229 14.51 -33.28 16.86
C LEU A 229 14.52 -31.92 17.52
#